data_f1f92a10edb60206704dbfd549bdcb2c
#
_entry.id   f1f92a10edb60206704dbfd549bdcb2c
#
_cell.length_a   1.000
_cell.length_b   1.000
_cell.length_c   1.000
_cell.angle_alpha   90.00
_cell.angle_beta   90.00
_cell.angle_gamma   90.00
#
_symmetry.space_group_name_H-M   'P 1'
#
loop_
_entity.id
_entity.type
_entity.pdbx_description
1 polymer ?
#
loop_
_entity_poly.entity_id
_entity_poly.type
_entity_poly.pdbx_seq_one_letter_code
_entity_poly.pdbx_strand_id
1 'polypeptide(L)'
;MAIFIKSPLKNMSESCCNTNTSNKAPNQFDHKDAIQERYGSAAQEKESCLCTPVGFNPVLLEAIPQEVIERDYGCGDPTKYVQKNDIVLDLGSGSGKNAFICAQIVGKEGKVIGVDQNPDMLSLSRSASKEVTKNIGFNNTEFLEGSIEKLDELDKDL
;
A
#
# COMPACT_ATOMS: atom_id res chain seq x y z
N MET A 1 -1.58 -3.50 -5.98
CA MET A 1 -1.35 -2.13 -5.48
C MET A 1 -1.47 -1.16 -6.65
N ALA A 2 -2.38 -0.24 -6.58
CA ALA A 2 -2.56 0.82 -7.57
C ALA A 2 -2.63 2.15 -6.82
N ILE A 3 -1.80 3.12 -7.21
CA ILE A 3 -1.87 4.49 -6.71
C ILE A 3 -2.53 5.33 -7.79
N PHE A 4 -3.61 6.01 -7.44
CA PHE A 4 -4.26 7.00 -8.28
C PHE A 4 -3.85 8.40 -7.82
N ILE A 5 -3.25 9.16 -8.75
CA ILE A 5 -2.89 10.56 -8.54
C ILE A 5 -3.83 11.38 -9.41
N LYS A 6 -4.44 12.40 -8.86
CA LYS A 6 -5.28 13.34 -9.62
C LYS A 6 -4.38 14.29 -10.41
N SER A 7 -3.81 13.78 -11.51
CA SER A 7 -3.07 14.54 -12.54
C SER A 7 -3.16 13.80 -13.87
N PRO A 8 -3.06 14.44 -15.05
CA PRO A 8 -3.29 13.79 -16.33
C PRO A 8 -2.23 12.73 -16.64
N LEU A 9 -2.69 11.51 -16.88
CA LEU A 9 -1.91 10.31 -17.16
C LEU A 9 -1.12 10.40 -18.48
N LYS A 10 0.17 10.04 -18.40
CA LYS A 10 0.94 9.55 -19.56
C LYS A 10 1.24 8.06 -19.37
N ASN A 11 1.06 7.31 -20.46
CA ASN A 11 1.15 5.85 -20.59
C ASN A 11 2.37 5.20 -19.96
N MET A 12 2.15 4.10 -19.26
CA MET A 12 3.20 3.14 -18.87
C MET A 12 2.83 1.72 -19.27
N SER A 13 3.77 1.03 -19.91
CA SER A 13 3.74 -0.39 -20.22
C SER A 13 4.85 -1.16 -19.50
N GLU A 14 4.53 -2.41 -19.16
CA GLU A 14 5.36 -3.61 -18.92
C GLU A 14 6.04 -3.78 -17.56
N SER A 15 5.61 -4.72 -16.86
CA SER A 15 5.71 -6.18 -16.68
C SER A 15 6.94 -6.64 -15.89
N CYS A 16 6.70 -7.07 -14.65
CA CYS A 16 7.64 -7.89 -13.87
C CYS A 16 6.87 -9.00 -13.15
N CYS A 17 6.61 -10.13 -13.81
CA CYS A 17 6.33 -11.40 -13.14
C CYS A 17 6.57 -12.55 -14.14
N ASN A 18 7.67 -13.25 -13.97
CA ASN A 18 7.92 -14.48 -14.66
C ASN A 18 7.57 -15.65 -13.72
N THR A 19 6.39 -16.23 -13.89
CA THR A 19 5.93 -17.37 -13.10
C THR A 19 6.11 -18.65 -13.91
N ASN A 20 7.10 -19.44 -13.53
CA ASN A 20 7.09 -20.88 -13.82
C ASN A 20 6.24 -21.57 -12.77
N THR A 21 4.99 -21.86 -13.07
CA THR A 21 4.13 -22.73 -12.28
C THR A 21 3.65 -23.90 -13.11
N SER A 22 4.01 -25.09 -12.63
CA SER A 22 3.56 -26.38 -13.12
C SER A 22 2.02 -26.50 -13.06
N ASN A 23 1.43 -26.95 -14.17
CA ASN A 23 0.02 -27.25 -14.35
C ASN A 23 -0.53 -28.20 -13.29
N LYS A 24 -1.48 -27.72 -12.48
CA LYS A 24 -2.49 -28.54 -11.82
C LYS A 24 -3.85 -27.92 -12.11
N ALA A 25 -4.80 -28.73 -12.62
CA ALA A 25 -6.15 -28.31 -12.97
C ALA A 25 -6.90 -27.70 -11.78
N PRO A 26 -7.75 -26.66 -12.00
CA PRO A 26 -8.38 -25.92 -10.91
C PRO A 26 -9.57 -26.68 -10.37
N ASN A 27 -9.47 -27.14 -9.11
CA ASN A 27 -10.65 -27.22 -8.24
C ASN A 27 -11.10 -25.77 -7.94
N GLN A 28 -12.39 -25.54 -7.79
CA GLN A 28 -13.00 -24.27 -7.40
C GLN A 28 -12.41 -23.76 -6.07
N PHE A 29 -11.24 -23.13 -6.13
CA PHE A 29 -10.74 -22.31 -5.03
C PHE A 29 -11.33 -20.91 -5.21
N ASP A 30 -11.99 -20.41 -4.18
CA ASP A 30 -12.33 -19.00 -4.11
C ASP A 30 -11.00 -18.23 -4.00
N HIS A 31 -10.65 -17.54 -5.07
CA HIS A 31 -9.39 -16.78 -5.15
C HIS A 31 -9.29 -15.72 -4.04
N LYS A 32 -10.43 -15.26 -3.52
CA LYS A 32 -10.49 -14.26 -2.46
C LYS A 32 -10.03 -14.82 -1.12
N ASP A 33 -10.51 -16.01 -0.75
CA ASP A 33 -10.11 -16.67 0.49
C ASP A 33 -8.60 -16.99 0.48
N ALA A 34 -8.08 -17.48 -0.64
CA ALA A 34 -6.65 -17.79 -0.78
C ALA A 34 -5.76 -16.54 -0.70
N ILE A 35 -6.22 -15.40 -1.25
CA ILE A 35 -5.52 -14.11 -1.17
C ILE A 35 -5.56 -13.61 0.28
N GLN A 36 -6.71 -13.65 0.93
CA GLN A 36 -6.89 -13.16 2.29
C GLN A 36 -6.09 -13.99 3.30
N GLU A 37 -6.08 -15.32 3.16
CA GLU A 37 -5.28 -16.22 3.99
C GLU A 37 -3.78 -15.95 3.81
N ARG A 38 -3.30 -15.81 2.58
CA ARG A 38 -1.89 -15.56 2.29
C ARG A 38 -1.39 -14.23 2.83
N TYR A 39 -2.12 -13.15 2.61
CA TYR A 39 -1.75 -11.83 3.12
C TYR A 39 -2.04 -11.67 4.62
N GLY A 40 -3.02 -12.38 5.16
CA GLY A 40 -3.27 -12.44 6.60
C GLY A 40 -2.13 -13.12 7.35
N SER A 41 -1.60 -14.23 6.83
CA SER A 41 -0.42 -14.91 7.39
C SER A 41 0.82 -14.03 7.29
N ALA A 42 1.01 -13.35 6.18
CA ALA A 42 2.12 -12.41 5.96
C ALA A 42 2.05 -11.17 6.86
N ALA A 43 0.86 -10.79 7.32
CA ALA A 43 0.70 -9.72 8.33
C ALA A 43 1.22 -10.15 9.71
N GLN A 44 1.29 -11.44 10.00
CA GLN A 44 1.73 -11.99 11.29
C GLN A 44 3.19 -12.44 11.29
N GLU A 45 3.70 -12.97 10.15
CA GLU A 45 5.07 -13.45 10.01
C GLU A 45 5.71 -12.95 8.70
N LYS A 46 7.02 -12.63 8.76
CA LYS A 46 7.79 -12.14 7.61
C LYS A 46 7.97 -13.24 6.56
N GLU A 47 7.37 -13.07 5.38
CA GLU A 47 7.65 -13.92 4.22
C GLU A 47 8.78 -13.35 3.33
N SER A 48 9.87 -14.08 3.21
CA SER A 48 11.09 -13.66 2.49
C SER A 48 10.96 -13.68 0.95
N CYS A 49 9.82 -14.12 0.40
CA CYS A 49 9.70 -14.49 -1.02
C CYS A 49 8.68 -13.66 -1.82
N LEU A 50 8.18 -12.54 -1.28
CA LEU A 50 7.03 -11.86 -1.90
C LEU A 50 7.34 -10.70 -2.84
N CYS A 51 8.52 -10.06 -2.82
CA CYS A 51 8.89 -9.05 -3.84
C CYS A 51 10.37 -8.69 -3.87
N THR A 52 10.81 -8.17 -5.02
CA THR A 52 12.15 -7.59 -5.19
C THR A 52 12.24 -6.28 -4.40
N PRO A 53 13.30 -6.06 -3.60
CA PRO A 53 13.49 -4.80 -2.89
C PRO A 53 13.55 -3.63 -3.88
N VAL A 54 12.67 -2.66 -3.73
CA VAL A 54 12.73 -1.40 -4.45
C VAL A 54 13.55 -0.43 -3.61
N GLY A 55 14.52 0.23 -4.24
CA GLY A 55 15.36 1.21 -3.56
C GLY A 55 14.61 2.52 -3.34
N PHE A 56 13.89 2.64 -2.23
CA PHE A 56 13.31 3.91 -1.79
C PHE A 56 14.41 4.85 -1.27
N ASN A 57 14.12 6.15 -1.29
CA ASN A 57 14.98 7.12 -0.62
C ASN A 57 15.05 6.80 0.90
N PRO A 58 16.23 6.48 1.44
CA PRO A 58 16.37 6.07 2.84
C PRO A 58 15.83 7.10 3.84
N VAL A 59 15.94 8.39 3.53
CA VAL A 59 15.45 9.48 4.39
C VAL A 59 13.95 9.39 4.61
N LEU A 60 13.18 8.98 3.59
CA LEU A 60 11.73 8.82 3.71
C LEU A 60 11.33 7.58 4.52
N LEU A 61 12.24 6.63 4.71
CA LEU A 61 12.00 5.43 5.52
C LEU A 61 12.26 5.69 7.01
N GLU A 62 13.09 6.68 7.37
CA GLU A 62 13.46 6.97 8.77
C GLU A 62 12.24 7.34 9.65
N ALA A 63 11.21 7.94 9.06
CA ALA A 63 10.00 8.31 9.78
C ALA A 63 9.02 7.15 9.98
N ILE A 64 9.25 6.00 9.31
CA ILE A 64 8.31 4.87 9.26
C ILE A 64 8.78 3.78 10.21
N PRO A 65 7.90 3.24 11.08
CA PRO A 65 8.24 2.13 11.95
C PRO A 65 8.79 0.93 11.17
N GLN A 66 9.83 0.29 11.71
CA GLN A 66 10.49 -0.85 11.08
C GLN A 66 9.53 -2.00 10.76
N GLU A 67 8.55 -2.23 11.64
CA GLU A 67 7.51 -3.25 11.46
C GLU A 67 6.69 -3.05 10.18
N VAL A 68 6.39 -1.80 9.82
CA VAL A 68 5.68 -1.46 8.57
C VAL A 68 6.54 -1.78 7.35
N ILE A 69 7.83 -1.45 7.41
CA ILE A 69 8.78 -1.69 6.33
C ILE A 69 8.97 -3.19 6.09
N GLU A 70 9.05 -3.97 7.17
CA GLU A 70 9.28 -5.42 7.11
C GLU A 70 8.06 -6.22 6.63
N ARG A 71 6.85 -5.68 6.81
CA ARG A 71 5.59 -6.31 6.39
C ARG A 71 5.03 -5.70 5.11
N ASP A 72 5.85 -4.99 4.36
CA ASP A 72 5.46 -4.49 3.04
C ASP A 72 5.78 -5.49 1.94
N TYR A 73 4.76 -5.87 1.21
CA TYR A 73 4.82 -6.78 0.06
C TYR A 73 4.55 -6.05 -1.26
N GLY A 74 4.72 -4.73 -1.26
CA GLY A 74 4.49 -3.88 -2.42
C GLY A 74 5.53 -4.07 -3.51
N CYS A 75 5.10 -4.02 -4.76
CA CYS A 75 5.95 -4.12 -5.95
C CYS A 75 6.08 -2.75 -6.62
N GLY A 76 7.32 -2.31 -6.84
CA GLY A 76 7.61 -1.06 -7.53
C GLY A 76 7.61 0.18 -6.62
N ASP A 77 8.01 1.30 -7.21
CA ASP A 77 8.04 2.61 -6.55
C ASP A 77 7.07 3.58 -7.25
N PRO A 78 5.86 3.72 -6.71
CA PRO A 78 4.88 4.67 -7.26
C PRO A 78 5.14 6.11 -6.82
N THR A 79 5.98 6.32 -5.80
CA THR A 79 6.18 7.62 -5.15
C THR A 79 6.82 8.66 -6.08
N LYS A 80 7.53 8.20 -7.11
CA LYS A 80 8.14 9.07 -8.14
C LYS A 80 7.14 9.92 -8.95
N TYR A 81 5.85 9.60 -8.89
CA TYR A 81 4.79 10.34 -9.59
C TYR A 81 4.05 11.31 -8.67
N VAL A 82 4.31 11.24 -7.37
CA VAL A 82 3.65 12.03 -6.35
C VAL A 82 4.31 13.39 -6.23
N GLN A 83 3.50 14.45 -6.14
CA GLN A 83 3.95 15.83 -6.02
C GLN A 83 3.41 16.46 -4.73
N LYS A 84 4.00 17.57 -4.34
CA LYS A 84 3.55 18.35 -3.19
C LYS A 84 2.09 18.80 -3.36
N ASN A 85 1.31 18.67 -2.30
CA ASN A 85 -0.12 18.99 -2.20
C ASN A 85 -1.06 18.08 -3.02
N ASP A 86 -0.57 16.96 -3.54
CA ASP A 86 -1.43 15.97 -4.17
C ASP A 86 -2.37 15.30 -3.16
N ILE A 87 -3.51 14.85 -3.69
CA ILE A 87 -4.36 13.86 -3.02
C ILE A 87 -4.07 12.49 -3.64
N VAL A 88 -3.60 11.58 -2.83
CA VAL A 88 -3.15 10.24 -3.25
C VAL A 88 -4.11 9.19 -2.69
N LEU A 89 -4.59 8.31 -3.55
CA LEU A 89 -5.34 7.11 -3.18
C LEU A 89 -4.46 5.87 -3.41
N ASP A 90 -4.13 5.16 -2.34
CA ASP A 90 -3.33 3.93 -2.35
C ASP A 90 -4.25 2.72 -2.19
N LEU A 91 -4.48 1.98 -3.28
CA LEU A 91 -5.35 0.81 -3.31
C LEU A 91 -4.56 -0.46 -3.01
N GLY A 92 -4.97 -1.19 -1.98
CA GLY A 92 -4.22 -2.31 -1.42
C GLY A 92 -3.02 -1.78 -0.62
N SER A 93 -3.25 -0.82 0.27
CA SER A 93 -2.20 -0.11 1.00
C SER A 93 -1.40 -0.99 1.97
N GLY A 94 -1.92 -2.17 2.34
CA GLY A 94 -1.25 -3.11 3.23
C GLY A 94 -0.83 -2.47 4.55
N SER A 95 0.44 -2.66 4.93
CA SER A 95 1.03 -2.06 6.14
C SER A 95 1.12 -0.53 6.10
N GLY A 96 0.89 0.11 4.93
CA GLY A 96 0.90 1.55 4.75
C GLY A 96 2.26 2.15 4.38
N LYS A 97 3.31 1.35 4.12
CA LYS A 97 4.65 1.87 3.82
C LYS A 97 4.63 2.93 2.71
N ASN A 98 4.02 2.62 1.56
CA ASN A 98 3.97 3.55 0.44
C ASN A 98 3.09 4.76 0.73
N ALA A 99 1.97 4.57 1.43
CA ALA A 99 1.13 5.68 1.88
C ALA A 99 1.92 6.65 2.78
N PHE A 100 2.76 6.16 3.70
CA PHE A 100 3.58 7.01 4.56
C PHE A 100 4.72 7.70 3.83
N ILE A 101 5.31 7.06 2.81
CA ILE A 101 6.28 7.73 1.94
C ILE A 101 5.59 8.85 1.15
N CYS A 102 4.44 8.57 0.53
CA CYS A 102 3.65 9.57 -0.18
C CYS A 102 3.25 10.73 0.73
N ALA A 103 2.86 10.45 1.98
CA ALA A 103 2.46 11.47 2.97
C ALA A 103 3.57 12.51 3.20
N GLN A 104 4.83 12.07 3.26
CA GLN A 104 5.97 12.96 3.41
C GLN A 104 6.20 13.81 2.15
N ILE A 105 5.98 13.24 0.97
CA ILE A 105 6.16 13.94 -0.32
C ILE A 105 5.08 14.99 -0.54
N VAL A 106 3.80 14.62 -0.33
CA VAL A 106 2.68 15.57 -0.53
C VAL A 106 2.67 16.68 0.51
N GLY A 107 3.22 16.43 1.70
CA GLY A 107 3.33 17.40 2.79
C GLY A 107 1.99 17.67 3.48
N LYS A 108 1.99 18.62 4.40
CA LYS A 108 0.86 18.88 5.32
C LYS A 108 -0.44 19.33 4.64
N GLU A 109 -0.35 19.92 3.46
CA GLU A 109 -1.51 20.41 2.69
C GLU A 109 -2.04 19.35 1.69
N GLY A 110 -1.28 18.26 1.48
CA GLY A 110 -1.73 17.11 0.70
C GLY A 110 -2.46 16.09 1.58
N LYS A 111 -3.01 15.06 0.96
CA LYS A 111 -3.72 13.98 1.65
C LYS A 111 -3.36 12.63 1.05
N VAL A 112 -3.23 11.61 1.87
CA VAL A 112 -3.05 10.23 1.43
C VAL A 112 -4.11 9.35 2.07
N ILE A 113 -4.82 8.60 1.23
CA ILE A 113 -5.88 7.69 1.64
C ILE A 113 -5.45 6.29 1.25
N GLY A 114 -5.18 5.44 2.23
CA GLY A 114 -4.89 4.02 2.04
C GLY A 114 -6.17 3.20 2.15
N VAL A 115 -6.41 2.32 1.20
CA VAL A 115 -7.55 1.39 1.22
C VAL A 115 -7.02 -0.03 1.20
N ASP A 116 -7.46 -0.85 2.15
CA ASP A 116 -7.15 -2.28 2.19
C ASP A 116 -8.36 -3.07 2.71
N GLN A 117 -8.48 -4.33 2.29
CA GLN A 117 -9.53 -5.23 2.77
C GLN A 117 -9.08 -6.09 3.96
N ASN A 118 -7.78 -6.12 4.27
CA ASN A 118 -7.23 -6.94 5.35
C ASN A 118 -7.25 -6.16 6.67
N PRO A 119 -8.03 -6.59 7.68
CA PRO A 119 -8.15 -5.88 8.95
C PRO A 119 -6.86 -5.85 9.76
N ASP A 120 -5.99 -6.88 9.64
CA ASP A 120 -4.72 -6.93 10.36
C ASP A 120 -3.74 -5.89 9.79
N MET A 121 -3.69 -5.76 8.45
CA MET A 121 -2.90 -4.73 7.78
C MET A 121 -3.40 -3.33 8.12
N LEU A 122 -4.72 -3.11 8.15
CA LEU A 122 -5.31 -1.84 8.55
C LEU A 122 -5.04 -1.50 10.03
N SER A 123 -5.07 -2.50 10.90
CA SER A 123 -4.72 -2.32 12.31
C SER A 123 -3.28 -1.85 12.45
N LEU A 124 -2.34 -2.46 11.71
CA LEU A 124 -0.95 -2.09 11.69
C LEU A 124 -0.75 -0.67 11.14
N SER A 125 -1.31 -0.35 9.97
CA SER A 125 -1.17 0.96 9.35
C SER A 125 -1.77 2.08 10.21
N ARG A 126 -2.95 1.87 10.81
CA ARG A 126 -3.58 2.83 11.72
C ARG A 126 -2.78 3.05 13.01
N SER A 127 -2.17 1.99 13.56
CA SER A 127 -1.27 2.11 14.70
C SER A 127 -0.02 2.89 14.35
N ALA A 128 0.64 2.54 13.24
CA ALA A 128 1.83 3.19 12.74
C ALA A 128 1.61 4.67 12.37
N SER A 129 0.42 5.02 11.89
CA SER A 129 0.08 6.41 11.52
C SER A 129 0.29 7.39 12.68
N LYS A 130 0.08 6.97 13.93
CA LYS A 130 0.31 7.81 15.11
C LYS A 130 1.79 8.14 15.29
N GLU A 131 2.65 7.14 15.09
CA GLU A 131 4.10 7.30 15.21
C GLU A 131 4.66 8.12 14.05
N VAL A 132 4.24 7.81 12.82
CA VAL A 132 4.63 8.58 11.63
C VAL A 132 4.20 10.03 11.77
N THR A 133 2.96 10.31 12.19
CA THR A 133 2.46 11.67 12.46
C THR A 133 3.38 12.43 13.44
N LYS A 134 3.83 11.76 14.52
CA LYS A 134 4.76 12.33 15.48
C LYS A 134 6.13 12.64 14.85
N ASN A 135 6.63 11.74 14.00
CA ASN A 135 7.94 11.85 13.40
C ASN A 135 7.99 12.94 12.32
N ILE A 136 6.92 13.08 11.49
CA ILE A 136 6.86 14.08 10.43
C ILE A 136 6.22 15.41 10.86
N GLY A 137 5.53 15.46 12.02
CA GLY A 137 4.98 16.67 12.59
C GLY A 137 3.57 17.07 12.13
N PHE A 138 2.92 16.26 11.28
CA PHE A 138 1.54 16.49 10.81
C PHE A 138 0.83 15.18 10.48
N ASN A 139 -0.52 15.19 10.47
CA ASN A 139 -1.34 14.05 10.08
C ASN A 139 -2.06 14.37 8.76
N ASN A 140 -1.72 13.65 7.72
CA ASN A 140 -2.33 13.73 6.41
C ASN A 140 -2.63 12.36 5.80
N THR A 141 -2.65 11.31 6.63
CA THR A 141 -2.96 9.94 6.23
C THR A 141 -4.29 9.48 6.81
N GLU A 142 -5.05 8.74 6.02
CA GLU A 142 -6.28 8.07 6.43
C GLU A 142 -6.28 6.63 5.88
N PHE A 143 -6.72 5.65 6.69
CA PHE A 143 -6.77 4.25 6.30
C PHE A 143 -8.19 3.71 6.43
N LEU A 144 -8.75 3.29 5.29
CA LEU A 144 -10.13 2.82 5.15
C LEU A 144 -10.17 1.33 4.81
N GLU A 145 -11.15 0.66 5.40
CA GLU A 145 -11.47 -0.69 5.00
C GLU A 145 -12.30 -0.66 3.73
N GLY A 146 -11.86 -1.42 2.72
CA GLY A 146 -12.57 -1.48 1.46
C GLY A 146 -11.92 -2.44 0.47
N SER A 147 -12.72 -2.90 -0.50
CA SER A 147 -12.25 -3.71 -1.61
C SER A 147 -11.98 -2.85 -2.83
N ILE A 148 -10.86 -3.11 -3.50
CA ILE A 148 -10.52 -2.46 -4.78
C ILE A 148 -11.54 -2.76 -5.89
N GLU A 149 -12.35 -3.83 -5.72
CA GLU A 149 -13.42 -4.21 -6.65
C GLU A 149 -14.72 -3.43 -6.41
N LYS A 150 -14.82 -2.70 -5.29
CA LYS A 150 -16.05 -2.04 -4.82
C LYS A 150 -15.75 -0.63 -4.31
N LEU A 151 -15.07 0.15 -5.13
CA LEU A 151 -14.69 1.53 -4.78
C LEU A 151 -15.89 2.48 -4.66
N ASP A 152 -17.03 2.11 -5.25
CA ASP A 152 -18.29 2.82 -5.15
C ASP A 152 -18.97 2.69 -3.77
N GLU A 153 -18.55 1.71 -2.97
CA GLU A 153 -18.96 1.54 -1.57
C GLU A 153 -18.12 2.40 -0.61
N LEU A 154 -16.97 2.93 -1.05
CA LEU A 154 -16.19 3.89 -0.29
C LEU A 154 -16.94 5.22 -0.23
N ASP A 155 -16.81 5.92 0.89
CA ASP A 155 -17.50 7.17 1.13
C ASP A 155 -17.28 8.16 -0.02
N LYS A 156 -18.37 8.78 -0.52
CA LYS A 156 -18.33 9.61 -1.74
C LYS A 156 -17.59 10.93 -1.57
N ASP A 157 -17.12 11.22 -0.37
CA ASP A 157 -16.37 12.43 0.00
C ASP A 157 -14.84 12.25 -0.05
N LEU A 158 -14.36 11.19 -0.75
CA LEU A 158 -12.94 10.93 -0.99
C LEU A 158 -12.34 11.82 -2.08
#